data_72be844059557de7499cc5e4a7455616
#
_entry.id   72be844059557de7499cc5e4a7455616
#
_cell.length_a   1.000
_cell.length_b   1.000
_cell.length_c   1.000
_cell.angle_alpha   90.00
_cell.angle_beta   90.00
_cell.angle_gamma   90.00
#
_symmetry.space_group_name_H-M   'P 1'
#
loop_
_entity.id
_entity.type
_entity.pdbx_description
1 polymer ?
#
loop_
_entity_poly.entity_id
_entity_poly.type
_entity_poly.pdbx_seq_one_letter_code
_entity_poly.pdbx_strand_id
1 'polypeptide(L)'
;MITEDNRLKYLVQSFKSISHKPFETYVIQRIWHRLGDERVQFVLQQYVNRGEKNKYALADLYLPQVKMVVEVNEEYHYTTEEQKEHDALRNAEVAKRGKVDVHVVNCDQPLDKVHSDIEAIVDEIRSRIDKMGDKFVPWDGYVLHSAKYYQDKKQLSVADNIYVQTIDEACDIFGIKAKHKGFLRAAGADIDEKTMLWAPDAANRLWDNKLLEDGNLIAEYPKKDNSYPNHVPYALSTSDHKRVVFFRQRDDFGLNLYKFVGVFMLDVERTKKENRTYWKKVSDTHKLK
;
A
#
# COMPACT_ATOMS: atom_id res chain seq x y z
N MET A 1 -6.30 0.62 -28.36
CA MET A 1 -6.08 -0.86 -28.41
C MET A 1 -6.20 -1.45 -27.01
N ILE A 2 -6.67 -2.69 -26.87
CA ILE A 2 -6.76 -3.40 -25.56
C ILE A 2 -5.47 -3.30 -24.73
N THR A 3 -4.30 -3.24 -25.39
CA THR A 3 -2.99 -3.15 -24.75
C THR A 3 -2.67 -1.79 -24.15
N GLU A 4 -3.51 -0.78 -24.31
CA GLU A 4 -3.31 0.57 -23.75
C GLU A 4 -4.15 0.82 -22.50
N ASP A 5 -5.16 -0.03 -22.26
CA ASP A 5 -5.98 0.04 -21.04
C ASP A 5 -5.21 -0.54 -19.84
N ASN A 6 -4.94 0.31 -18.86
CA ASN A 6 -4.20 -0.08 -17.66
C ASN A 6 -4.99 -1.05 -16.75
N ARG A 7 -6.33 -0.96 -16.73
CA ARG A 7 -7.18 -1.90 -16.00
C ARG A 7 -7.06 -3.30 -16.58
N LEU A 8 -7.13 -3.38 -17.90
CA LEU A 8 -7.00 -4.66 -18.58
C LEU A 8 -5.61 -5.27 -18.41
N LYS A 9 -4.54 -4.47 -18.50
CA LYS A 9 -3.18 -4.94 -18.22
C LYS A 9 -3.06 -5.49 -16.81
N TYR A 10 -3.58 -4.77 -15.82
CA TYR A 10 -3.59 -5.20 -14.43
C TYR A 10 -4.33 -6.53 -14.28
N LEU A 11 -5.55 -6.65 -14.81
CA LEU A 11 -6.35 -7.87 -14.74
C LEU A 11 -5.64 -9.06 -15.40
N VAL A 12 -5.09 -8.86 -16.61
CA VAL A 12 -4.34 -9.91 -17.30
C VAL A 12 -3.15 -10.39 -16.47
N GLN A 13 -2.38 -9.48 -15.87
CA GLN A 13 -1.26 -9.84 -15.02
C GLN A 13 -1.72 -10.56 -13.74
N SER A 14 -2.80 -10.08 -13.13
CA SER A 14 -3.37 -10.67 -11.92
C SER A 14 -3.84 -12.10 -12.18
N PHE A 15 -4.65 -12.34 -13.21
CA PHE A 15 -5.10 -13.69 -13.56
C PHE A 15 -3.94 -14.60 -14.00
N LYS A 16 -2.92 -14.07 -14.64
CA LYS A 16 -1.72 -14.83 -14.98
C LYS A 16 -0.99 -15.33 -13.72
N SER A 17 -0.98 -14.56 -12.63
CA SER A 17 -0.30 -14.95 -11.39
C SER A 17 -0.91 -16.17 -10.71
N ILE A 18 -2.18 -16.47 -10.95
CA ILE A 18 -2.92 -17.62 -10.41
C ILE A 18 -3.23 -18.70 -11.44
N SER A 19 -2.72 -18.60 -12.66
CA SER A 19 -3.04 -19.56 -13.76
C SER A 19 -2.68 -21.00 -13.48
N HIS A 20 -1.75 -21.25 -12.52
CA HIS A 20 -1.37 -22.58 -12.04
C HIS A 20 -2.23 -23.08 -10.87
N LYS A 21 -3.23 -22.33 -10.44
CA LYS A 21 -4.15 -22.62 -9.35
C LYS A 21 -5.59 -22.70 -9.89
N PRO A 22 -6.03 -23.88 -10.37
CA PRO A 22 -7.26 -24.00 -11.15
C PRO A 22 -8.52 -23.62 -10.38
N PHE A 23 -8.63 -24.00 -9.10
CA PHE A 23 -9.81 -23.72 -8.29
C PHE A 23 -9.90 -22.25 -7.90
N GLU A 24 -8.78 -21.64 -7.46
CA GLU A 24 -8.73 -20.18 -7.22
C GLU A 24 -9.11 -19.42 -8.50
N THR A 25 -8.54 -19.83 -9.65
CA THR A 25 -8.84 -19.21 -10.95
C THR A 25 -10.32 -19.29 -11.25
N TYR A 26 -10.94 -20.47 -11.09
CA TYR A 26 -12.35 -20.69 -11.35
C TYR A 26 -13.24 -19.81 -10.46
N VAL A 27 -13.02 -19.85 -9.14
CA VAL A 27 -13.84 -19.09 -8.16
C VAL A 27 -13.72 -17.59 -8.42
N ILE A 28 -12.49 -17.08 -8.56
CA ILE A 28 -12.24 -15.65 -8.72
C ILE A 28 -12.80 -15.14 -10.06
N GLN A 29 -12.62 -15.88 -11.15
CA GLN A 29 -13.21 -15.50 -12.44
C GLN A 29 -14.74 -15.53 -12.38
N ARG A 30 -15.34 -16.49 -11.67
CA ARG A 30 -16.77 -16.52 -11.51
C ARG A 30 -17.30 -15.33 -10.70
N ILE A 31 -16.64 -14.98 -9.59
CA ILE A 31 -16.97 -13.76 -8.82
C ILE A 31 -16.89 -12.53 -9.75
N TRP A 32 -15.80 -12.41 -10.51
CA TRP A 32 -15.63 -11.32 -11.48
C TRP A 32 -16.79 -11.21 -12.46
N HIS A 33 -17.11 -12.32 -13.12
CA HIS A 33 -18.20 -12.39 -14.11
C HIS A 33 -19.56 -12.09 -13.50
N ARG A 34 -19.83 -12.63 -12.30
CA ARG A 34 -21.13 -12.45 -11.65
C ARG A 34 -21.30 -11.05 -11.09
N LEU A 35 -20.23 -10.46 -10.57
CA LEU A 35 -20.26 -9.08 -10.08
C LEU A 35 -20.51 -8.09 -11.24
N GLY A 36 -19.76 -8.20 -12.32
CA GLY A 36 -19.91 -7.38 -13.52
C GLY A 36 -19.67 -5.87 -13.25
N ASP A 37 -18.93 -5.53 -12.23
CA ASP A 37 -18.66 -4.14 -11.84
C ASP A 37 -17.17 -3.83 -11.92
N GLU A 38 -16.76 -3.14 -13.01
CA GLU A 38 -15.37 -2.75 -13.25
C GLU A 38 -14.84 -1.70 -12.27
N ARG A 39 -15.71 -1.10 -11.46
CA ARG A 39 -15.33 -0.13 -10.44
C ARG A 39 -14.71 -0.80 -9.21
N VAL A 40 -14.85 -2.12 -9.06
CA VAL A 40 -14.30 -2.90 -7.95
C VAL A 40 -12.94 -3.46 -8.34
N GLN A 41 -11.94 -3.18 -7.54
CA GLN A 41 -10.59 -3.72 -7.71
C GLN A 41 -10.50 -5.14 -7.18
N PHE A 42 -9.89 -6.03 -7.95
CA PHE A 42 -9.53 -7.40 -7.57
C PHE A 42 -8.03 -7.48 -7.35
N VAL A 43 -7.61 -7.61 -6.09
CA VAL A 43 -6.21 -7.81 -5.73
C VAL A 43 -6.00 -9.29 -5.44
N LEU A 44 -5.28 -9.98 -6.33
CA LEU A 44 -5.01 -11.41 -6.18
C LEU A 44 -3.71 -11.63 -5.42
N GLN A 45 -3.67 -12.68 -4.61
CA GLN A 45 -2.50 -13.06 -3.82
C GLN A 45 -1.98 -11.91 -2.95
N GLN A 46 -2.91 -11.24 -2.26
CA GLN A 46 -2.57 -10.10 -1.39
C GLN A 46 -1.62 -10.53 -0.28
N TYR A 47 -0.46 -9.90 -0.23
CA TYR A 47 0.51 -10.13 0.85
C TYR A 47 -0.03 -9.65 2.19
N VAL A 48 0.02 -10.52 3.20
CA VAL A 48 -0.36 -10.24 4.59
C VAL A 48 0.78 -10.61 5.52
N ASN A 49 1.36 -9.63 6.21
CA ASN A 49 2.41 -9.89 7.21
C ASN A 49 1.80 -10.45 8.48
N ARG A 50 2.22 -11.65 8.93
CA ARG A 50 1.70 -12.34 10.12
C ARG A 50 2.31 -11.85 11.45
N GLY A 51 3.16 -10.81 11.42
CA GLY A 51 3.71 -10.17 12.63
C GLY A 51 4.98 -10.79 13.17
N GLU A 52 5.33 -11.97 12.77
CA GLU A 52 6.61 -12.60 13.07
C GLU A 52 7.62 -12.37 11.93
N LYS A 53 8.90 -12.37 12.27
CA LYS A 53 9.95 -12.17 11.27
C LYS A 53 9.87 -13.27 10.20
N ASN A 54 9.72 -12.83 8.94
CA ASN A 54 9.61 -13.71 7.75
C ASN A 54 8.36 -14.58 7.66
N LYS A 55 7.33 -14.39 8.50
CA LYS A 55 6.04 -15.06 8.33
C LYS A 55 5.05 -14.15 7.60
N TYR A 56 4.49 -14.66 6.52
CA TYR A 56 3.47 -13.99 5.73
C TYR A 56 2.40 -15.00 5.28
N ALA A 57 1.26 -14.49 4.85
CA ALA A 57 0.24 -15.21 4.10
C ALA A 57 -0.02 -14.47 2.78
N LEU A 58 -0.55 -15.17 1.81
CA LEU A 58 -1.12 -14.60 0.60
C LEU A 58 -2.62 -14.86 0.66
N ALA A 59 -3.42 -13.80 0.71
CA ALA A 59 -4.87 -13.90 0.59
C ALA A 59 -5.24 -14.06 -0.89
N ASP A 60 -6.08 -15.04 -1.21
CA ASP A 60 -6.33 -15.41 -2.60
C ASP A 60 -6.98 -14.27 -3.40
N LEU A 61 -8.00 -13.62 -2.83
CA LEU A 61 -8.62 -12.42 -3.38
C LEU A 61 -8.87 -11.40 -2.27
N TYR A 62 -8.44 -10.16 -2.49
CA TYR A 62 -8.79 -9.01 -1.66
C TYR A 62 -9.52 -7.96 -2.47
N LEU A 63 -10.60 -7.44 -1.91
CA LEU A 63 -11.46 -6.40 -2.47
C LEU A 63 -11.36 -5.14 -1.59
N PRO A 64 -10.44 -4.20 -1.92
CA PRO A 64 -10.09 -3.07 -1.04
C PRO A 64 -11.27 -2.17 -0.69
N GLN A 65 -12.10 -1.84 -1.68
CA GLN A 65 -13.20 -0.88 -1.49
C GLN A 65 -14.26 -1.38 -0.52
N VAL A 66 -14.49 -2.70 -0.48
CA VAL A 66 -15.48 -3.33 0.40
C VAL A 66 -14.87 -4.02 1.62
N LYS A 67 -13.53 -3.93 1.76
CA LYS A 67 -12.76 -4.53 2.87
C LYS A 67 -13.10 -6.01 3.09
N MET A 68 -13.06 -6.77 2.01
CA MET A 68 -13.39 -8.19 2.01
C MET A 68 -12.21 -9.00 1.45
N VAL A 69 -11.94 -10.12 2.07
CA VAL A 69 -11.03 -11.16 1.58
C VAL A 69 -11.84 -12.40 1.26
N VAL A 70 -11.52 -13.06 0.15
CA VAL A 70 -12.06 -14.38 -0.19
C VAL A 70 -10.89 -15.36 -0.27
N GLU A 71 -10.95 -16.40 0.51
CA GLU A 71 -10.03 -17.55 0.51
C GLU A 71 -10.70 -18.72 -0.20
N VAL A 72 -9.94 -19.46 -0.99
CA VAL A 72 -10.42 -20.61 -1.76
C VAL A 72 -9.75 -21.87 -1.23
N ASN A 73 -10.53 -22.74 -0.63
CA ASN A 73 -10.04 -23.98 -0.06
C ASN A 73 -10.25 -25.14 -1.03
N GLU A 74 -9.17 -25.89 -1.28
CA GLU A 74 -9.18 -27.12 -2.07
C GLU A 74 -9.16 -28.34 -1.15
N GLU A 75 -9.69 -29.47 -1.57
CA GLU A 75 -9.77 -30.73 -0.82
C GLU A 75 -8.41 -31.18 -0.25
N TYR A 76 -7.32 -30.88 -0.96
CA TYR A 76 -5.97 -31.27 -0.59
C TYR A 76 -5.45 -30.63 0.71
N HIS A 77 -6.09 -29.53 1.16
CA HIS A 77 -5.66 -28.81 2.37
C HIS A 77 -6.26 -29.35 3.68
N TYR A 78 -7.20 -30.30 3.64
CA TYR A 78 -7.93 -30.77 4.84
C TYR A 78 -7.74 -32.25 5.17
N THR A 79 -6.50 -32.73 5.14
CA THR A 79 -6.22 -34.13 5.54
C THR A 79 -6.19 -34.32 7.07
N THR A 80 -6.08 -33.26 7.87
CA THR A 80 -6.07 -33.35 9.35
C THR A 80 -6.84 -32.20 10.02
N GLU A 81 -7.35 -32.43 11.22
CA GLU A 81 -7.98 -31.38 12.04
C GLU A 81 -6.98 -30.25 12.41
N GLU A 82 -5.69 -30.59 12.60
CA GLU A 82 -4.63 -29.62 12.86
C GLU A 82 -4.45 -28.62 11.69
N GLN A 83 -4.64 -29.05 10.45
CA GLN A 83 -4.59 -28.17 9.28
C GLN A 83 -5.77 -27.21 9.24
N LYS A 84 -6.98 -27.69 9.57
CA LYS A 84 -8.18 -26.83 9.67
C LYS A 84 -8.03 -25.75 10.74
N GLU A 85 -7.51 -26.11 11.91
CA GLU A 85 -7.24 -25.16 12.99
C GLU A 85 -6.18 -24.14 12.58
N HIS A 86 -5.12 -24.57 11.89
CA HIS A 86 -4.09 -23.67 11.39
C HIS A 86 -4.62 -22.67 10.36
N ASP A 87 -5.49 -23.11 9.44
CA ASP A 87 -6.08 -22.21 8.44
C ASP A 87 -7.11 -21.28 9.07
N ALA A 88 -7.88 -21.74 10.04
CA ALA A 88 -8.78 -20.88 10.81
C ALA A 88 -8.02 -19.79 11.57
N LEU A 89 -6.90 -20.13 12.20
CA LEU A 89 -6.01 -19.15 12.86
C LEU A 89 -5.40 -18.15 11.85
N ARG A 90 -4.97 -18.64 10.69
CA ARG A 90 -4.44 -17.81 9.60
C ARG A 90 -5.49 -16.79 9.14
N ASN A 91 -6.71 -17.25 8.89
CA ASN A 91 -7.80 -16.38 8.44
C ASN A 91 -8.20 -15.34 9.51
N ALA A 92 -8.21 -15.73 10.77
CA ALA A 92 -8.43 -14.80 11.88
C ALA A 92 -7.32 -13.72 11.99
N GLU A 93 -6.05 -14.09 11.75
CA GLU A 93 -4.95 -13.14 11.71
C GLU A 93 -5.10 -12.17 10.52
N VAL A 94 -5.49 -12.67 9.33
CA VAL A 94 -5.76 -11.84 8.14
C VAL A 94 -6.88 -10.85 8.43
N ALA A 95 -8.01 -11.33 8.97
CA ALA A 95 -9.15 -10.50 9.32
C ALA A 95 -8.79 -9.40 10.31
N LYS A 96 -8.06 -9.75 11.37
CA LYS A 96 -7.64 -8.81 12.42
C LYS A 96 -6.68 -7.75 11.91
N ARG A 97 -5.71 -8.14 11.07
CA ARG A 97 -4.68 -7.21 10.57
C ARG A 97 -5.20 -6.30 9.50
N GLY A 98 -5.91 -6.85 8.53
CA GLY A 98 -6.51 -6.08 7.43
C GLY A 98 -7.73 -5.29 7.85
N LYS A 99 -8.30 -5.57 9.05
CA LYS A 99 -9.63 -5.07 9.45
C LYS A 99 -10.66 -5.36 8.36
N VAL A 100 -10.63 -6.60 7.87
CA VAL A 100 -11.45 -7.10 6.76
C VAL A 100 -12.28 -8.29 7.20
N ASP A 101 -13.38 -8.52 6.49
CA ASP A 101 -14.12 -9.76 6.62
C ASP A 101 -13.51 -10.81 5.70
N VAL A 102 -13.38 -12.04 6.20
CA VAL A 102 -12.84 -13.17 5.45
C VAL A 102 -13.96 -14.15 5.15
N HIS A 103 -14.17 -14.40 3.86
CA HIS A 103 -15.10 -15.41 3.35
C HIS A 103 -14.31 -16.58 2.79
N VAL A 104 -14.84 -17.78 2.96
CA VAL A 104 -14.18 -18.99 2.49
C VAL A 104 -15.08 -19.72 1.50
N VAL A 105 -14.56 -20.05 0.34
CA VAL A 105 -15.22 -20.92 -0.64
C VAL A 105 -14.52 -22.28 -0.63
N ASN A 106 -15.24 -23.31 -0.17
CA ASN A 106 -14.72 -24.67 -0.18
C ASN A 106 -15.06 -25.35 -1.52
N CYS A 107 -14.03 -25.77 -2.25
CA CYS A 107 -14.16 -26.40 -3.57
C CYS A 107 -14.32 -27.93 -3.50
N ASP A 108 -14.25 -28.53 -2.33
CA ASP A 108 -14.46 -29.95 -2.05
C ASP A 108 -15.95 -30.37 -1.91
N GLN A 109 -16.87 -29.42 -2.11
CA GLN A 109 -18.30 -29.63 -2.02
C GLN A 109 -18.97 -29.68 -3.42
N PRO A 110 -20.25 -30.11 -3.52
CA PRO A 110 -20.97 -30.12 -4.79
C PRO A 110 -20.96 -28.76 -5.49
N LEU A 111 -20.90 -28.75 -6.81
CA LEU A 111 -20.72 -27.55 -7.63
C LEU A 111 -21.84 -26.50 -7.42
N ASP A 112 -23.07 -26.96 -7.23
CA ASP A 112 -24.21 -26.09 -6.92
C ASP A 112 -24.02 -25.35 -5.60
N LYS A 113 -23.43 -26.00 -4.61
CA LYS A 113 -23.10 -25.38 -3.32
C LYS A 113 -21.96 -24.34 -3.48
N VAL A 114 -20.89 -24.68 -4.21
CA VAL A 114 -19.81 -23.72 -4.55
C VAL A 114 -20.41 -22.50 -5.23
N HIS A 115 -21.32 -22.70 -6.19
CA HIS A 115 -21.98 -21.58 -6.86
C HIS A 115 -22.85 -20.75 -5.92
N SER A 116 -23.58 -21.38 -5.02
CA SER A 116 -24.39 -20.68 -4.02
C SER A 116 -23.52 -19.81 -3.10
N ASP A 117 -22.38 -20.32 -2.63
CA ASP A 117 -21.46 -19.57 -1.80
C ASP A 117 -20.85 -18.36 -2.56
N ILE A 118 -20.51 -18.54 -3.82
CA ILE A 118 -20.04 -17.44 -4.69
C ILE A 118 -21.15 -16.38 -4.89
N GLU A 119 -22.39 -16.77 -5.15
CA GLU A 119 -23.49 -15.81 -5.31
C GLU A 119 -23.72 -15.02 -4.02
N ALA A 120 -23.67 -15.66 -2.84
CA ALA A 120 -23.78 -14.98 -1.55
C ALA A 120 -22.67 -13.91 -1.36
N ILE A 121 -21.44 -14.22 -1.76
CA ILE A 121 -20.31 -13.28 -1.72
C ILE A 121 -20.59 -12.10 -2.67
N VAL A 122 -21.03 -12.37 -3.90
CA VAL A 122 -21.33 -11.33 -4.90
C VAL A 122 -22.44 -10.40 -4.41
N ASP A 123 -23.50 -10.95 -3.81
CA ASP A 123 -24.60 -10.17 -3.27
C ASP A 123 -24.17 -9.32 -2.08
N GLU A 124 -23.28 -9.84 -1.25
CA GLU A 124 -22.69 -9.06 -0.16
C GLU A 124 -21.81 -7.92 -0.67
N ILE A 125 -20.99 -8.14 -1.69
CA ILE A 125 -20.20 -7.08 -2.33
C ILE A 125 -21.12 -5.96 -2.83
N ARG A 126 -22.19 -6.30 -3.57
CA ARG A 126 -23.18 -5.33 -4.06
C ARG A 126 -23.84 -4.56 -2.93
N SER A 127 -24.30 -5.28 -1.88
CA SER A 127 -24.91 -4.65 -0.71
C SER A 127 -23.99 -3.67 0.00
N ARG A 128 -22.68 -3.97 0.09
CA ARG A 128 -21.69 -3.05 0.69
C ARG A 128 -21.50 -1.81 -0.17
N ILE A 129 -21.40 -1.96 -1.49
CA ILE A 129 -21.29 -0.84 -2.43
C ILE A 129 -22.52 0.07 -2.30
N ASP A 130 -23.72 -0.51 -2.31
CA ASP A 130 -24.99 0.25 -2.18
C ASP A 130 -25.07 1.01 -0.86
N LYS A 131 -24.64 0.39 0.25
CA LYS A 131 -24.60 1.04 1.57
C LYS A 131 -23.60 2.19 1.63
N MET A 132 -22.53 2.15 0.86
CA MET A 132 -21.57 3.24 0.78
C MET A 132 -22.12 4.44 0.01
N GLY A 133 -22.98 4.21 -1.00
CA GLY A 133 -23.52 5.28 -1.84
C GLY A 133 -22.43 6.20 -2.38
N ASP A 134 -22.55 7.50 -2.16
CA ASP A 134 -21.58 8.50 -2.62
C ASP A 134 -20.18 8.39 -1.99
N LYS A 135 -20.02 7.59 -0.93
CA LYS A 135 -18.72 7.33 -0.32
C LYS A 135 -17.94 6.20 -1.02
N PHE A 136 -18.57 5.50 -1.93
CA PHE A 136 -17.88 4.48 -2.71
C PHE A 136 -16.90 5.13 -3.68
N VAL A 137 -15.62 4.80 -3.53
CA VAL A 137 -14.56 5.28 -4.42
C VAL A 137 -14.27 4.22 -5.47
N PRO A 138 -14.71 4.43 -6.74
CA PRO A 138 -14.43 3.50 -7.81
C PRO A 138 -12.94 3.29 -8.01
N TRP A 139 -12.55 2.05 -8.35
CA TRP A 139 -11.20 1.80 -8.83
C TRP A 139 -11.01 2.46 -10.20
N ASP A 140 -10.03 3.32 -10.30
CA ASP A 140 -9.73 4.06 -11.53
C ASP A 140 -8.76 3.35 -12.49
N GLY A 141 -8.33 2.14 -12.11
CA GLY A 141 -7.37 1.35 -12.89
C GLY A 141 -5.91 1.72 -12.65
N TYR A 142 -5.64 2.66 -11.76
CA TYR A 142 -4.32 3.27 -11.58
C TYR A 142 -3.65 2.96 -10.25
N VAL A 143 -4.10 1.98 -9.51
CA VAL A 143 -3.60 1.68 -8.15
C VAL A 143 -2.13 1.23 -8.14
N LEU A 144 -1.60 0.76 -9.29
CA LEU A 144 -0.16 0.53 -9.49
C LEU A 144 0.34 1.52 -10.55
N HIS A 145 0.39 2.78 -10.19
CA HIS A 145 0.81 3.82 -11.10
C HIS A 145 2.29 3.72 -11.42
N SER A 146 2.59 3.67 -12.72
CA SER A 146 3.95 3.90 -13.18
C SER A 146 4.36 5.35 -12.92
N ALA A 147 5.65 5.62 -12.78
CA ALA A 147 6.18 6.97 -12.70
C ALA A 147 5.65 7.88 -13.82
N LYS A 148 5.51 7.32 -15.03
CA LYS A 148 4.97 8.02 -16.20
C LYS A 148 3.56 8.57 -15.98
N TYR A 149 2.67 7.82 -15.30
CA TYR A 149 1.33 8.32 -14.99
C TYR A 149 1.36 9.62 -14.21
N TYR A 150 2.18 9.69 -13.14
CA TYR A 150 2.31 10.90 -12.35
C TYR A 150 2.96 12.04 -13.12
N GLN A 151 3.96 11.73 -13.94
CA GLN A 151 4.59 12.71 -14.84
C GLN A 151 3.58 13.30 -15.83
N ASP A 152 2.72 12.47 -16.42
CA ASP A 152 1.66 12.90 -17.33
C ASP A 152 0.60 13.75 -16.60
N LYS A 153 0.26 13.40 -15.36
CA LYS A 153 -0.64 14.17 -14.48
C LYS A 153 -0.02 15.50 -14.03
N LYS A 154 1.31 15.63 -14.08
CA LYS A 154 2.10 16.81 -13.69
C LYS A 154 1.91 17.28 -12.25
N GLN A 155 1.29 16.47 -11.42
CA GLN A 155 1.02 16.81 -10.02
C GLN A 155 0.89 15.55 -9.16
N LEU A 156 1.44 15.60 -7.94
CA LEU A 156 1.14 14.68 -6.86
C LEU A 156 0.14 15.34 -5.90
N SER A 157 -0.80 14.56 -5.38
CA SER A 157 -1.73 15.00 -4.33
C SER A 157 -1.87 13.93 -3.26
N VAL A 158 -1.92 14.33 -1.99
CA VAL A 158 -2.20 13.41 -0.86
C VAL A 158 -3.57 12.75 -1.02
N ALA A 159 -4.54 13.48 -1.62
CA ALA A 159 -5.87 12.95 -1.92
C ALA A 159 -5.87 11.79 -2.93
N ASP A 160 -4.83 11.70 -3.77
CA ASP A 160 -4.69 10.60 -4.75
C ASP A 160 -4.23 9.28 -4.08
N ASN A 161 -3.91 9.30 -2.78
CA ASN A 161 -3.50 8.13 -2.01
C ASN A 161 -2.34 7.34 -2.66
N ILE A 162 -1.27 8.06 -3.01
CA ILE A 162 -0.14 7.57 -3.80
C ILE A 162 0.76 6.67 -2.94
N TYR A 163 1.01 5.46 -3.44
CA TYR A 163 1.96 4.52 -2.85
C TYR A 163 2.97 4.05 -3.88
N VAL A 164 4.19 3.81 -3.43
CA VAL A 164 5.25 3.13 -4.19
C VAL A 164 5.90 2.06 -3.31
N GLN A 165 6.44 1.01 -3.92
CA GLN A 165 7.06 -0.10 -3.19
C GLN A 165 8.50 0.20 -2.81
N THR A 166 9.19 0.95 -3.65
CA THR A 166 10.62 1.24 -3.50
C THR A 166 10.92 2.74 -3.58
N ILE A 167 12.07 3.13 -3.05
CA ILE A 167 12.59 4.50 -3.21
C ILE A 167 12.88 4.79 -4.69
N ASP A 168 13.30 3.80 -5.47
CA ASP A 168 13.59 3.97 -6.89
C ASP A 168 12.33 4.35 -7.66
N GLU A 169 11.19 3.70 -7.39
CA GLU A 169 9.90 4.10 -7.97
C GLU A 169 9.53 5.54 -7.60
N ALA A 170 9.80 5.96 -6.36
CA ALA A 170 9.63 7.36 -5.98
C ALA A 170 10.56 8.30 -6.75
N CYS A 171 11.83 7.91 -6.94
CA CYS A 171 12.80 8.66 -7.73
C CYS A 171 12.39 8.79 -9.20
N ASP A 172 11.88 7.70 -9.79
CA ASP A 172 11.43 7.66 -11.18
C ASP A 172 10.32 8.67 -11.47
N ILE A 173 9.44 8.94 -10.49
CA ILE A 173 8.40 9.98 -10.60
C ILE A 173 9.01 11.36 -10.91
N PHE A 174 10.17 11.65 -10.35
CA PHE A 174 10.90 12.91 -10.55
C PHE A 174 11.97 12.85 -11.65
N GLY A 175 12.08 11.72 -12.36
CA GLY A 175 13.13 11.52 -13.35
C GLY A 175 14.54 11.42 -12.74
N ILE A 176 14.64 11.15 -11.44
CA ILE A 176 15.91 11.02 -10.72
C ILE A 176 16.45 9.60 -10.92
N LYS A 177 17.63 9.48 -11.53
CA LYS A 177 18.31 8.19 -11.64
C LYS A 177 19.17 7.93 -10.41
N ALA A 178 18.88 6.85 -9.69
CA ALA A 178 19.67 6.45 -8.55
C ALA A 178 21.11 6.11 -8.98
N LYS A 179 22.11 6.81 -8.39
CA LYS A 179 23.53 6.66 -8.75
C LYS A 179 24.14 5.31 -8.32
N HIS A 180 23.49 4.55 -7.44
CA HIS A 180 24.05 3.35 -6.82
C HIS A 180 23.03 2.20 -6.75
N LYS A 181 22.58 1.66 -7.89
CA LYS A 181 21.71 0.46 -7.97
C LYS A 181 20.57 0.46 -6.95
N GLY A 182 19.84 1.57 -6.82
CA GLY A 182 18.72 1.67 -5.91
C GLY A 182 19.04 2.04 -4.45
N PHE A 183 20.28 2.38 -4.13
CA PHE A 183 20.69 2.77 -2.77
C PHE A 183 20.83 4.29 -2.64
N LEU A 184 19.88 4.91 -1.92
CA LEU A 184 20.00 6.30 -1.46
C LEU A 184 20.53 6.30 -0.01
N ARG A 185 21.81 6.70 0.17
CA ARG A 185 22.46 6.70 1.49
C ARG A 185 21.75 7.57 2.54
N ALA A 186 21.07 8.63 2.12
CA ALA A 186 20.39 9.60 2.99
C ALA A 186 18.86 9.48 2.98
N ALA A 187 18.29 8.39 2.47
CA ALA A 187 16.85 8.26 2.23
C ALA A 187 16.24 9.44 1.45
N GLY A 188 17.03 10.15 0.66
CA GLY A 188 16.61 11.32 -0.08
C GLY A 188 17.46 11.60 -1.32
N ALA A 189 16.91 12.37 -2.24
CA ALA A 189 17.57 12.83 -3.47
C ALA A 189 17.10 14.24 -3.81
N ASP A 190 18.00 15.04 -4.39
CA ASP A 190 17.67 16.41 -4.79
C ASP A 190 16.80 16.40 -6.06
N ILE A 191 15.66 17.09 -6.00
CA ILE A 191 14.77 17.36 -7.13
C ILE A 191 15.25 18.64 -7.83
N ASP A 192 15.59 19.66 -7.04
CA ASP A 192 16.21 20.90 -7.47
C ASP A 192 17.03 21.51 -6.31
N GLU A 193 17.54 22.75 -6.47
CA GLU A 193 18.44 23.41 -5.50
C GLU A 193 17.85 23.54 -4.09
N LYS A 194 16.53 23.66 -3.97
CA LYS A 194 15.82 23.88 -2.70
C LYS A 194 14.72 22.86 -2.40
N THR A 195 14.63 21.81 -3.20
CA THR A 195 13.60 20.78 -3.06
C THR A 195 14.24 19.40 -3.15
N MET A 196 13.97 18.56 -2.17
CA MET A 196 14.44 17.18 -2.16
C MET A 196 13.28 16.19 -2.03
N LEU A 197 13.40 15.04 -2.69
CA LEU A 197 12.66 13.84 -2.36
C LEU A 197 13.21 13.30 -1.03
N TRP A 198 12.34 13.00 -0.09
CA TRP A 198 12.72 12.39 1.18
C TRP A 198 11.82 11.21 1.49
N ALA A 199 12.43 10.07 1.80
CA ALA A 199 11.74 8.81 2.05
C ALA A 199 12.06 8.25 3.46
N PRO A 200 11.61 8.92 4.54
CA PRO A 200 11.87 8.47 5.91
C PRO A 200 11.15 7.16 6.21
N ASP A 201 11.80 6.29 6.97
CA ASP A 201 11.28 4.99 7.37
C ASP A 201 10.92 4.99 8.86
N ALA A 202 9.65 4.74 9.19
CA ALA A 202 9.18 4.62 10.58
C ALA A 202 9.87 3.48 11.35
N ALA A 203 10.31 2.43 10.65
CA ALA A 203 11.01 1.27 11.23
C ALA A 203 12.55 1.37 11.14
N ASN A 204 13.09 2.55 10.88
CA ASN A 204 14.54 2.75 10.78
C ASN A 204 15.27 2.32 12.05
N ARG A 205 16.46 1.71 11.89
CA ARG A 205 17.25 1.22 13.04
C ARG A 205 17.98 2.33 13.78
N LEU A 206 18.38 3.40 13.10
CA LEU A 206 19.21 4.49 13.62
C LEU A 206 18.39 5.73 13.96
N TRP A 207 17.28 5.93 13.28
CA TRP A 207 16.42 7.09 13.38
C TRP A 207 15.04 6.74 13.90
N ASP A 208 14.45 7.62 14.68
CA ASP A 208 13.06 7.58 15.09
C ASP A 208 12.30 8.61 14.24
N ASN A 209 11.63 8.11 13.21
CA ASN A 209 10.80 8.90 12.31
C ASN A 209 9.34 8.66 12.66
N LYS A 210 8.63 9.70 13.06
CA LYS A 210 7.22 9.62 13.45
C LYS A 210 6.38 10.60 12.66
N LEU A 211 5.30 10.09 12.06
CA LEU A 211 4.26 10.90 11.47
C LEU A 211 3.23 11.23 12.57
N LEU A 212 3.07 12.50 12.89
CA LEU A 212 2.28 13.03 13.98
C LEU A 212 1.21 14.00 13.46
N GLU A 213 0.28 14.40 14.34
CA GLU A 213 -0.73 15.43 14.06
C GLU A 213 -1.52 15.13 12.77
N ASP A 214 -2.06 13.88 12.68
CA ASP A 214 -2.82 13.39 11.53
C ASP A 214 -2.09 13.57 10.18
N GLY A 215 -0.76 13.40 10.22
CA GLY A 215 0.07 13.51 9.03
C GLY A 215 0.57 14.91 8.72
N ASN A 216 0.38 15.88 9.61
CA ASN A 216 0.80 17.27 9.40
C ASN A 216 2.18 17.60 9.97
N LEU A 217 2.75 16.70 10.77
CA LEU A 217 4.05 16.88 11.37
C LEU A 217 4.87 15.60 11.27
N ILE A 218 6.16 15.72 10.96
CA ILE A 218 7.13 14.62 11.05
C ILE A 218 8.17 14.99 12.09
N ALA A 219 8.35 14.13 13.10
CA ALA A 219 9.48 14.21 14.03
C ALA A 219 10.59 13.26 13.54
N GLU A 220 11.83 13.77 13.47
CA GLU A 220 13.01 13.03 13.05
C GLU A 220 14.14 13.27 14.03
N TYR A 221 14.62 12.22 14.70
CA TYR A 221 15.77 12.30 15.60
C TYR A 221 16.49 10.96 15.71
N PRO A 222 17.81 10.96 16.01
CA PRO A 222 18.54 9.73 16.19
C PRO A 222 18.07 9.00 17.46
N LYS A 223 17.94 7.66 17.37
CA LYS A 223 17.54 6.81 18.51
C LYS A 223 18.58 6.80 19.63
N LYS A 224 19.84 7.00 19.28
CA LYS A 224 20.94 7.13 20.24
C LYS A 224 21.34 8.59 20.31
N ASP A 225 21.16 9.20 21.47
CA ASP A 225 21.53 10.60 21.71
C ASP A 225 22.99 10.87 21.32
N ASN A 226 23.22 12.05 20.75
CA ASN A 226 24.53 12.53 20.29
C ASN A 226 25.24 11.70 19.20
N SER A 227 24.57 10.71 18.61
CA SER A 227 25.16 9.95 17.50
C SER A 227 25.29 10.75 16.19
N TYR A 228 24.53 11.83 16.06
CA TYR A 228 24.54 12.73 14.88
C TYR A 228 24.49 14.21 15.31
N PRO A 229 25.56 14.76 15.93
CA PRO A 229 25.54 16.09 16.55
C PRO A 229 25.30 17.23 15.53
N ASN A 230 25.64 17.01 14.27
CA ASN A 230 25.48 18.01 13.20
C ASN A 230 24.08 17.97 12.54
N HIS A 231 23.19 17.07 12.94
CA HIS A 231 21.90 16.91 12.27
C HIS A 231 20.99 18.13 12.41
N VAL A 232 20.79 18.60 13.65
CA VAL A 232 19.98 19.80 13.93
C VAL A 232 20.60 21.06 13.32
N PRO A 233 21.92 21.35 13.49
CA PRO A 233 22.56 22.46 12.81
C PRO A 233 22.43 22.43 11.29
N TYR A 234 22.60 21.27 10.67
CA TYR A 234 22.40 21.11 9.22
C TYR A 234 20.96 21.37 8.79
N ALA A 235 19.98 20.82 9.51
CA ALA A 235 18.57 21.05 9.21
C ALA A 235 18.22 22.55 9.32
N LEU A 236 18.74 23.25 10.31
CA LEU A 236 18.56 24.70 10.48
C LEU A 236 19.21 25.52 9.36
N SER A 237 20.38 25.09 8.85
CA SER A 237 21.05 25.78 7.72
C SER A 237 20.32 25.61 6.38
N THR A 238 19.45 24.61 6.26
CA THR A 238 18.64 24.33 5.08
C THR A 238 17.15 24.50 5.37
N SER A 239 16.79 25.37 6.30
CA SER A 239 15.42 25.54 6.78
C SER A 239 14.44 26.08 5.72
N ASP A 240 14.94 26.72 4.67
CA ASP A 240 14.17 27.19 3.53
C ASP A 240 13.94 26.11 2.45
N HIS A 241 14.54 24.92 2.61
CA HIS A 241 14.38 23.83 1.67
C HIS A 241 13.06 23.07 1.93
N LYS A 242 12.45 22.62 0.83
CA LYS A 242 11.24 21.77 0.84
C LYS A 242 11.61 20.30 0.76
N ARG A 243 10.85 19.48 1.45
CA ARG A 243 10.93 18.03 1.35
C ARG A 243 9.62 17.47 0.79
N VAL A 244 9.68 16.84 -0.36
CA VAL A 244 8.59 16.05 -0.94
C VAL A 244 8.68 14.67 -0.32
N VAL A 245 7.70 14.32 0.53
CA VAL A 245 7.87 13.20 1.44
C VAL A 245 7.08 11.98 1.00
N PHE A 246 7.80 10.87 0.84
CA PHE A 246 7.26 9.52 0.73
C PHE A 246 7.57 8.76 2.02
N PHE A 247 6.65 8.79 2.97
CA PHE A 247 6.84 8.21 4.30
C PHE A 247 6.65 6.70 4.25
N ARG A 248 7.68 5.94 4.66
CA ARG A 248 7.62 4.48 4.71
C ARG A 248 6.90 4.03 5.96
N GLN A 249 5.78 3.35 5.76
CA GLN A 249 4.97 2.78 6.83
C GLN A 249 4.42 1.42 6.40
N ARG A 250 3.91 0.67 7.38
CA ARG A 250 3.17 -0.55 7.09
C ARG A 250 1.73 -0.21 6.75
N ASP A 251 1.22 -0.83 5.70
CA ASP A 251 -0.22 -0.84 5.44
C ASP A 251 -0.97 -1.76 6.43
N ASP A 252 -2.29 -1.85 6.30
CA ASP A 252 -3.13 -2.67 7.17
C ASP A 252 -2.76 -4.16 7.10
N PHE A 253 -2.20 -4.64 6.00
CA PHE A 253 -1.69 -6.00 5.82
C PHE A 253 -0.23 -6.19 6.22
N GLY A 254 0.44 -5.12 6.66
CA GLY A 254 1.82 -5.14 7.14
C GLY A 254 2.86 -5.09 6.02
N LEU A 255 2.47 -4.81 4.78
CA LEU A 255 3.39 -4.50 3.70
C LEU A 255 4.02 -3.12 3.93
N ASN A 256 5.34 -3.03 3.80
CA ASN A 256 6.03 -1.76 3.90
C ASN A 256 5.94 -1.01 2.56
N LEU A 257 5.23 0.10 2.56
CA LEU A 257 5.05 0.96 1.40
C LEU A 257 5.51 2.38 1.71
N TYR A 258 5.94 3.09 0.67
CA TYR A 258 6.22 4.52 0.72
C TYR A 258 5.00 5.29 0.27
N LYS A 259 4.35 5.99 1.20
CA LYS A 259 3.17 6.80 0.92
C LYS A 259 3.56 8.26 0.72
N PHE A 260 3.09 8.90 -0.34
CA PHE A 260 3.19 10.35 -0.46
C PHE A 260 2.31 11.02 0.60
N VAL A 261 2.93 11.78 1.50
CA VAL A 261 2.24 12.42 2.63
C VAL A 261 2.23 13.95 2.53
N GLY A 262 2.80 14.51 1.47
CA GLY A 262 2.80 15.94 1.20
C GLY A 262 4.18 16.56 1.09
N VAL A 263 4.22 17.88 1.12
CA VAL A 263 5.45 18.70 1.10
C VAL A 263 5.65 19.31 2.48
N PHE A 264 6.84 19.19 3.01
CA PHE A 264 7.20 19.60 4.35
C PHE A 264 8.37 20.60 4.33
N MET A 265 8.40 21.47 5.35
CA MET A 265 9.52 22.37 5.66
C MET A 265 9.86 22.25 7.14
N LEU A 266 11.08 22.62 7.49
CA LEU A 266 11.52 22.60 8.90
C LEU A 266 10.67 23.54 9.76
N ASP A 267 10.17 23.01 10.87
CA ASP A 267 9.62 23.85 11.95
C ASP A 267 10.78 24.39 12.80
N VAL A 268 11.27 25.57 12.40
CA VAL A 268 12.47 26.18 12.99
C VAL A 268 12.31 26.46 14.48
N GLU A 269 11.14 26.95 14.89
CA GLU A 269 10.89 27.32 16.30
C GLU A 269 10.89 26.08 17.18
N ARG A 270 10.13 25.06 16.81
CA ARG A 270 10.05 23.82 17.55
C ARG A 270 11.38 23.08 17.56
N THR A 271 12.06 23.05 16.41
CA THR A 271 13.39 22.42 16.28
C THR A 271 14.42 23.05 17.22
N LYS A 272 14.48 24.38 17.31
CA LYS A 272 15.38 25.10 18.23
C LYS A 272 15.01 24.86 19.68
N LYS A 273 13.70 24.88 20.01
CA LYS A 273 13.21 24.72 21.38
C LYS A 273 13.51 23.32 21.94
N GLU A 274 13.29 22.28 21.13
CA GLU A 274 13.39 20.88 21.58
C GLU A 274 14.73 20.23 21.22
N ASN A 275 15.60 20.93 20.47
CA ASN A 275 16.86 20.42 19.93
C ASN A 275 16.68 19.09 19.17
N ARG A 276 15.59 18.97 18.43
CA ARG A 276 15.19 17.83 17.59
C ARG A 276 14.55 18.35 16.33
N THR A 277 14.71 17.65 15.21
CA THR A 277 14.12 18.11 13.95
C THR A 277 12.64 17.78 13.85
N TYR A 278 11.88 18.80 13.50
CA TYR A 278 10.45 18.75 13.23
C TYR A 278 10.17 19.35 11.86
N TRP A 279 9.40 18.62 11.06
CA TRP A 279 9.02 19.03 9.71
C TRP A 279 7.52 19.21 9.65
N LYS A 280 7.04 20.43 9.42
CA LYS A 280 5.62 20.75 9.29
C LYS A 280 5.19 20.69 7.84
N LYS A 281 4.00 20.16 7.58
CA LYS A 281 3.42 20.13 6.26
C LYS A 281 3.09 21.56 5.79
N VAL A 282 3.49 21.87 4.56
CA VAL A 282 3.24 23.16 3.92
C VAL A 282 2.36 23.04 2.67
N SER A 283 2.21 21.81 2.15
CA SER A 283 1.32 21.54 1.02
C SER A 283 0.93 20.06 0.95
N ASP A 284 -0.31 19.79 0.57
CA ASP A 284 -0.79 18.45 0.20
C ASP A 284 -0.53 18.11 -1.27
N THR A 285 0.03 19.05 -2.03
CA THR A 285 0.30 18.85 -3.46
C THR A 285 1.72 19.24 -3.82
N HIS A 286 2.27 18.60 -4.87
CA HIS A 286 3.54 18.96 -5.49
C HIS A 286 3.42 18.91 -7.01
N LYS A 287 3.81 20.00 -7.69
CA LYS A 287 3.85 20.04 -9.16
C LYS A 287 5.09 19.35 -9.67
N LEU A 288 4.93 18.45 -10.64
CA LEU A 288 6.02 17.84 -11.38
C LEU A 288 6.41 18.72 -12.59
N LYS A 289 7.69 18.72 -12.94
CA LYS A 289 8.23 19.49 -14.08
C LYS A 289 7.94 18.80 -15.41
#